data_5ea40b0b60618552a58b98dd27b15382
#
_entry.id   5ea40b0b60618552a58b98dd27b15382
#
_cell.length_a   1.000
_cell.length_b   1.000
_cell.length_c   1.000
_cell.angle_alpha   90.00
_cell.angle_beta   90.00
_cell.angle_gamma   90.00
#
_symmetry.space_group_name_H-M   'P 1'
#
loop_
_entity.id
_entity.type
_entity.pdbx_description
1 polymer ?
#
loop_
_entity_poly.entity_id
_entity_poly.type
_entity_poly.pdbx_seq_one_letter_code
_entity_poly.pdbx_strand_id
1 'polypeptide(L)'
;MPRLPSLLLPLLLAAALVACDQKPSRNEQILANLPLQEAYENNIDRMASLLTRTHPALAETTIREVLRKHLTVEDQRQDLYKLYSEKNFSDTEFNTIVEATRDPAKARALEETEEGQRLSRKLTALMRESARDEKVQALAKQRMQQVEDELRSLEKAGA
;
A
#
# COMPACT_ATOMS: atom_id res chain seq x y z
N MET A 1 -66.65 38.19 -20.64
CA MET A 1 -65.25 38.12 -20.11
C MET A 1 -65.07 36.82 -19.42
N PRO A 2 -64.44 35.82 -20.00
CA PRO A 2 -64.00 34.62 -19.27
C PRO A 2 -62.54 34.71 -18.93
N ARG A 3 -62.21 34.50 -17.67
CA ARG A 3 -60.91 34.45 -17.11
C ARG A 3 -60.25 33.09 -17.46
N LEU A 4 -59.11 33.12 -18.13
CA LEU A 4 -58.27 31.95 -18.31
C LEU A 4 -57.55 31.63 -16.98
N PRO A 5 -57.58 30.40 -16.49
CA PRO A 5 -56.66 29.98 -15.43
C PRO A 5 -55.33 29.56 -16.04
N SER A 6 -54.26 30.24 -15.65
CA SER A 6 -52.90 29.86 -15.93
C SER A 6 -52.58 28.53 -15.24
N LEU A 7 -52.53 27.47 -16.01
CA LEU A 7 -51.97 26.19 -15.60
C LEU A 7 -50.43 26.33 -15.66
N LEU A 8 -49.87 26.75 -14.53
CA LEU A 8 -48.44 26.58 -14.25
C LEU A 8 -48.21 25.10 -13.98
N LEU A 9 -47.69 24.43 -14.98
CA LEU A 9 -47.16 23.08 -14.87
C LEU A 9 -45.84 23.15 -14.12
N PRO A 10 -45.70 22.58 -12.90
CA PRO A 10 -44.40 22.46 -12.29
C PRO A 10 -43.64 21.38 -13.05
N LEU A 11 -42.63 21.83 -13.80
CA LEU A 11 -41.63 20.96 -14.38
C LEU A 11 -40.84 20.32 -13.23
N LEU A 12 -41.31 19.17 -12.77
CA LEU A 12 -40.53 18.30 -11.88
C LEU A 12 -39.27 17.86 -12.63
N LEU A 13 -38.22 18.61 -12.42
CA LEU A 13 -36.85 18.19 -12.75
C LEU A 13 -36.54 17.00 -11.82
N ALA A 14 -36.89 15.80 -12.23
CA ALA A 14 -36.37 14.60 -11.64
C ALA A 14 -34.86 14.58 -12.03
N ALA A 15 -34.07 15.24 -11.19
CA ALA A 15 -32.63 14.97 -11.15
C ALA A 15 -32.50 13.49 -10.74
N ALA A 16 -32.48 12.64 -11.74
CA ALA A 16 -32.00 11.29 -11.57
C ALA A 16 -30.56 11.41 -11.05
N LEU A 17 -30.42 11.26 -9.74
CA LEU A 17 -29.16 10.90 -9.11
C LEU A 17 -28.83 9.51 -9.68
N VAL A 18 -28.21 9.51 -10.86
CA VAL A 18 -27.40 8.39 -11.29
C VAL A 18 -26.24 8.39 -10.30
N ALA A 19 -26.47 7.79 -9.13
CA ALA A 19 -25.39 7.25 -8.33
C ALA A 19 -24.73 6.25 -9.27
N CYS A 20 -23.67 6.71 -9.94
CA CYS A 20 -22.75 5.81 -10.59
C CYS A 20 -22.23 4.91 -9.48
N ASP A 21 -22.79 3.72 -9.38
CA ASP A 21 -22.24 2.58 -8.65
C ASP A 21 -20.96 2.15 -9.41
N GLN A 22 -20.00 3.08 -9.46
CA GLN A 22 -18.69 2.74 -10.00
C GLN A 22 -18.01 1.85 -8.97
N LYS A 23 -17.86 0.58 -9.34
CA LYS A 23 -17.02 -0.35 -8.58
C LYS A 23 -15.68 0.36 -8.29
N PRO A 24 -15.24 0.41 -7.02
CA PRO A 24 -13.98 1.05 -6.67
C PRO A 24 -12.83 0.46 -7.50
N SER A 25 -11.93 1.31 -7.95
CA SER A 25 -10.74 0.88 -8.67
C SER A 25 -9.91 -0.09 -7.82
N ARG A 26 -9.06 -0.89 -8.45
CA ARG A 26 -8.18 -1.81 -7.73
C ARG A 26 -7.29 -1.07 -6.73
N ASN A 27 -6.80 0.12 -7.05
CA ASN A 27 -5.99 0.93 -6.15
C ASN A 27 -6.78 1.38 -4.93
N GLU A 28 -8.03 1.81 -5.09
CA GLU A 28 -8.91 2.15 -3.97
C GLU A 28 -9.20 0.92 -3.09
N GLN A 29 -9.42 -0.24 -3.71
CA GLN A 29 -9.62 -1.50 -2.98
C GLN A 29 -8.37 -1.91 -2.19
N ILE A 30 -7.17 -1.73 -2.74
CA ILE A 30 -5.90 -1.99 -2.06
C ILE A 30 -5.79 -1.11 -0.81
N LEU A 31 -6.00 0.21 -0.94
CA LEU A 31 -5.92 1.14 0.20
C LEU A 31 -6.96 0.88 1.27
N ALA A 32 -8.18 0.49 0.87
CA ALA A 32 -9.27 0.23 1.80
C ALA A 32 -9.11 -1.09 2.58
N ASN A 33 -8.36 -2.05 2.03
CA ASN A 33 -8.38 -3.43 2.51
C ASN A 33 -7.03 -3.95 3.03
N LEU A 34 -5.91 -3.38 2.60
CA LEU A 34 -4.58 -3.80 3.05
C LEU A 34 -4.02 -2.83 4.10
N PRO A 35 -3.33 -3.32 5.15
CA PRO A 35 -2.83 -2.49 6.25
C PRO A 35 -1.53 -1.77 5.87
N LEU A 36 -1.59 -0.85 4.89
CA LEU A 36 -0.43 -0.15 4.35
C LEU A 36 0.38 0.56 5.43
N GLN A 37 -0.29 1.36 6.29
CA GLN A 37 0.41 2.16 7.30
C GLN A 37 1.10 1.26 8.34
N GLU A 38 0.42 0.23 8.81
CA GLU A 38 0.97 -0.71 9.77
C GLU A 38 2.18 -1.46 9.19
N ALA A 39 2.06 -1.94 7.95
CA ALA A 39 3.14 -2.63 7.26
C ALA A 39 4.36 -1.71 7.04
N TYR A 40 4.11 -0.44 6.70
CA TYR A 40 5.15 0.56 6.56
C TYR A 40 5.89 0.80 7.89
N GLU A 41 5.18 1.07 8.98
CA GLU A 41 5.79 1.32 10.29
C GLU A 41 6.57 0.08 10.78
N ASN A 42 6.04 -1.11 10.61
CA ASN A 42 6.74 -2.34 10.94
C ASN A 42 8.06 -2.51 10.15
N ASN A 43 8.10 -2.09 8.88
CA ASN A 43 9.32 -2.11 8.09
C ASN A 43 10.34 -1.08 8.60
N ILE A 44 9.90 0.15 8.91
CA ILE A 44 10.75 1.19 9.49
C ILE A 44 11.35 0.71 10.81
N ASP A 45 10.56 0.11 11.70
CA ASP A 45 11.03 -0.40 13.00
C ASP A 45 12.07 -1.50 12.85
N ARG A 46 11.85 -2.46 11.94
CA ARG A 46 12.83 -3.52 11.66
C ARG A 46 14.15 -2.97 11.14
N MET A 47 14.08 -2.03 10.21
CA MET A 47 15.27 -1.40 9.63
C MET A 47 16.00 -0.56 10.68
N ALA A 48 15.28 0.21 11.51
CA ALA A 48 15.89 0.99 12.59
C ALA A 48 16.63 0.09 13.58
N SER A 49 16.02 -1.01 14.02
CA SER A 49 16.64 -1.99 14.92
C SER A 49 17.90 -2.63 14.31
N LEU A 50 17.95 -2.83 13.00
CA LEU A 50 19.16 -3.32 12.33
C LEU A 50 20.25 -2.24 12.28
N LEU A 51 19.90 -1.00 11.93
CA LEU A 51 20.83 0.12 11.81
C LEU A 51 21.38 0.59 13.17
N THR A 52 20.66 0.40 14.26
CA THR A 52 21.17 0.68 15.62
C THR A 52 22.44 -0.11 15.92
N ARG A 53 22.65 -1.29 15.31
CA ARG A 53 23.84 -2.09 15.49
C ARG A 53 25.07 -1.50 14.80
N THR A 54 24.88 -0.80 13.70
CA THR A 54 25.95 -0.15 12.91
C THR A 54 26.13 1.32 13.28
N HIS A 55 25.13 1.92 13.92
CA HIS A 55 25.11 3.32 14.38
C HIS A 55 24.79 3.43 15.88
N PRO A 56 25.60 2.83 16.76
CA PRO A 56 25.30 2.75 18.21
C PRO A 56 25.34 4.10 18.93
N ALA A 57 25.90 5.15 18.31
CA ALA A 57 25.93 6.50 18.84
C ALA A 57 24.61 7.26 18.65
N LEU A 58 23.71 6.77 17.80
CA LEU A 58 22.44 7.40 17.51
C LEU A 58 21.29 6.71 18.25
N ALA A 59 20.34 7.52 18.73
CA ALA A 59 19.09 6.99 19.27
C ALA A 59 18.26 6.33 18.16
N GLU A 60 17.61 5.22 18.46
CA GLU A 60 16.75 4.50 17.49
C GLU A 60 15.65 5.39 16.91
N THR A 61 15.12 6.34 17.70
CA THR A 61 14.15 7.34 17.24
C THR A 61 14.71 8.22 16.12
N THR A 62 15.96 8.67 16.23
CA THR A 62 16.66 9.44 15.21
C THR A 62 16.82 8.61 13.93
N ILE A 63 17.20 7.35 14.07
CA ILE A 63 17.32 6.44 12.92
C ILE A 63 15.97 6.25 12.20
N ARG A 64 14.86 6.11 12.96
CA ARG A 64 13.51 6.04 12.37
C ARG A 64 13.14 7.30 11.60
N GLU A 65 13.46 8.47 12.12
CA GLU A 65 13.19 9.76 11.44
C GLU A 65 13.95 9.85 10.11
N VAL A 66 15.22 9.48 10.10
CA VAL A 66 16.01 9.43 8.86
C VAL A 66 15.44 8.43 7.87
N LEU A 67 15.07 7.23 8.34
CA LEU A 67 14.43 6.24 7.49
C LEU A 67 13.13 6.76 6.86
N ARG A 68 12.23 7.36 7.64
CA ARG A 68 10.96 7.92 7.13
C ARG A 68 11.16 9.05 6.13
N LYS A 69 12.25 9.80 6.23
CA LYS A 69 12.59 10.85 5.27
C LYS A 69 12.94 10.31 3.90
N HIS A 70 13.66 9.19 3.84
CA HIS A 70 14.16 8.61 2.59
C HIS A 70 13.32 7.44 2.06
N LEU A 71 12.57 6.76 2.91
CA LEU A 71 11.68 5.65 2.59
C LEU A 71 10.26 6.06 2.95
N THR A 72 9.48 6.50 1.98
CA THR A 72 8.16 7.09 2.26
C THR A 72 7.05 6.04 2.18
N VAL A 73 5.93 6.31 2.88
CA VAL A 73 4.72 5.49 2.77
C VAL A 73 4.17 5.48 1.35
N GLU A 74 4.40 6.56 0.58
CA GLU A 74 4.00 6.64 -0.82
C GLU A 74 4.73 5.63 -1.68
N ASP A 75 6.01 5.41 -1.43
CA ASP A 75 6.79 4.40 -2.15
C ASP A 75 6.22 3.01 -1.92
N GLN A 76 5.90 2.67 -0.67
CA GLN A 76 5.28 1.38 -0.34
C GLN A 76 3.89 1.26 -0.94
N ARG A 77 3.12 2.34 -1.02
CA ARG A 77 1.83 2.38 -1.71
C ARG A 77 1.98 2.02 -3.19
N GLN A 78 2.93 2.62 -3.87
CA GLN A 78 3.19 2.34 -5.28
C GLN A 78 3.63 0.88 -5.51
N ASP A 79 4.41 0.32 -4.60
CA ASP A 79 4.81 -1.08 -4.65
C ASP A 79 3.61 -2.02 -4.48
N LEU A 80 2.68 -1.71 -3.57
CA LEU A 80 1.43 -2.47 -3.41
C LEU A 80 0.54 -2.38 -4.64
N TYR A 81 0.42 -1.19 -5.26
CA TYR A 81 -0.36 -1.03 -6.49
C TYR A 81 0.18 -1.89 -7.64
N LYS A 82 1.50 -1.96 -7.79
CA LYS A 82 2.14 -2.83 -8.79
C LYS A 82 1.93 -4.29 -8.47
N LEU A 83 2.17 -4.69 -7.22
CA LEU A 83 2.11 -6.08 -6.77
C LEU A 83 0.70 -6.65 -6.92
N TYR A 84 -0.32 -5.95 -6.43
CA TYR A 84 -1.72 -6.39 -6.43
C TYR A 84 -2.56 -5.87 -7.60
N SER A 85 -1.92 -5.42 -8.68
CA SER A 85 -2.60 -4.93 -9.88
C SER A 85 -3.50 -6.00 -10.50
N GLU A 86 -4.50 -5.57 -11.29
CA GLU A 86 -5.37 -6.46 -12.06
C GLU A 86 -4.60 -7.34 -13.06
N LYS A 87 -3.43 -6.88 -13.49
CA LYS A 87 -2.52 -7.69 -14.32
C LYS A 87 -2.01 -8.93 -13.58
N ASN A 88 -1.77 -8.79 -12.28
CA ASN A 88 -1.19 -9.85 -11.46
C ASN A 88 -2.25 -10.73 -10.81
N PHE A 89 -3.34 -10.15 -10.33
CA PHE A 89 -4.40 -10.89 -9.63
C PHE A 89 -5.77 -10.55 -10.18
N SER A 90 -6.57 -11.56 -10.47
CA SER A 90 -7.99 -11.38 -10.79
C SER A 90 -8.74 -10.81 -9.58
N ASP A 91 -9.98 -10.33 -9.80
CA ASP A 91 -10.81 -9.82 -8.70
C ASP A 91 -11.08 -10.91 -7.65
N THR A 92 -11.33 -12.14 -8.09
CA THR A 92 -11.55 -13.28 -7.17
C THR A 92 -10.31 -13.56 -6.33
N GLU A 93 -9.14 -13.67 -6.97
CA GLU A 93 -7.87 -13.87 -6.27
C GLU A 93 -7.58 -12.76 -5.27
N PHE A 94 -7.79 -11.50 -5.67
CA PHE A 94 -7.57 -10.36 -4.79
C PHE A 94 -8.54 -10.36 -3.60
N ASN A 95 -9.83 -10.65 -3.81
CA ASN A 95 -10.80 -10.76 -2.73
C ASN A 95 -10.43 -11.88 -1.74
N THR A 96 -9.97 -13.02 -2.23
CA THR A 96 -9.47 -14.12 -1.37
C THR A 96 -8.29 -13.66 -0.50
N ILE A 97 -7.36 -12.91 -1.07
CA ILE A 97 -6.22 -12.33 -0.34
C ILE A 97 -6.71 -11.34 0.73
N VAL A 98 -7.63 -10.45 0.38
CA VAL A 98 -8.21 -9.47 1.32
C VAL A 98 -8.91 -10.15 2.49
N GLU A 99 -9.70 -11.17 2.24
CA GLU A 99 -10.37 -11.92 3.30
C GLU A 99 -9.37 -12.60 4.24
N ALA A 100 -8.33 -13.21 3.71
CA ALA A 100 -7.27 -13.81 4.50
C ALA A 100 -6.49 -12.76 5.33
N THR A 101 -6.27 -11.57 4.78
CA THR A 101 -5.58 -10.49 5.49
C THR A 101 -6.37 -9.99 6.71
N ARG A 102 -7.71 -10.01 6.61
CA ARG A 102 -8.61 -9.52 7.66
C ARG A 102 -8.88 -10.52 8.76
N ASP A 103 -8.77 -11.81 8.46
CA ASP A 103 -9.16 -12.89 9.37
C ASP A 103 -8.05 -13.95 9.44
N PRO A 104 -7.31 -14.02 10.56
CA PRO A 104 -6.25 -15.02 10.73
C PRO A 104 -6.73 -16.48 10.65
N ALA A 105 -8.00 -16.78 10.99
CA ALA A 105 -8.54 -18.11 10.85
C ALA A 105 -8.76 -18.48 9.38
N LYS A 106 -9.26 -17.53 8.58
CA LYS A 106 -9.38 -17.69 7.12
C LYS A 106 -8.00 -17.81 6.46
N ALA A 107 -7.01 -17.05 6.90
CA ALA A 107 -5.64 -17.17 6.40
C ALA A 107 -5.10 -18.59 6.58
N ARG A 108 -5.22 -19.16 7.77
CA ARG A 108 -4.77 -20.54 8.06
C ARG A 108 -5.53 -21.57 7.24
N ALA A 109 -6.87 -21.44 7.16
CA ALA A 109 -7.68 -22.34 6.36
C ALA A 109 -7.30 -22.27 4.87
N LEU A 110 -7.00 -21.09 4.35
CA LEU A 110 -6.58 -20.89 2.97
C LEU A 110 -5.22 -21.55 2.67
N GLU A 111 -4.26 -21.47 3.61
CA GLU A 111 -2.93 -22.07 3.46
C GLU A 111 -2.99 -23.59 3.24
N GLU A 112 -4.02 -24.26 3.77
CA GLU A 112 -4.24 -25.71 3.64
C GLU A 112 -4.87 -26.08 2.28
N THR A 113 -5.36 -25.12 1.49
CA THR A 113 -6.00 -25.35 0.20
C THR A 113 -5.02 -25.26 -0.96
N GLU A 114 -5.33 -25.94 -2.08
CA GLU A 114 -4.56 -25.81 -3.32
C GLU A 114 -4.57 -24.37 -3.86
N GLU A 115 -5.69 -23.67 -3.70
CA GLU A 115 -5.82 -22.26 -4.11
C GLU A 115 -4.89 -21.36 -3.29
N GLY A 116 -4.88 -21.50 -1.98
CA GLY A 116 -4.01 -20.73 -1.10
C GLY A 116 -2.54 -20.98 -1.38
N GLN A 117 -2.15 -22.22 -1.60
CA GLN A 117 -0.78 -22.58 -1.97
C GLN A 117 -0.40 -21.99 -3.35
N ARG A 118 -1.33 -21.98 -4.32
CA ARG A 118 -1.13 -21.37 -5.64
C ARG A 118 -0.95 -19.85 -5.51
N LEU A 119 -1.80 -19.17 -4.74
CA LEU A 119 -1.71 -17.74 -4.49
C LEU A 119 -0.39 -17.37 -3.79
N SER A 120 0.00 -18.14 -2.79
CA SER A 120 1.27 -17.95 -2.06
C SER A 120 2.48 -18.08 -2.99
N ARG A 121 2.51 -19.12 -3.84
CA ARG A 121 3.59 -19.28 -4.85
C ARG A 121 3.61 -18.13 -5.84
N LYS A 122 2.45 -17.69 -6.32
CA LYS A 122 2.31 -16.56 -7.26
C LYS A 122 2.82 -15.27 -6.64
N LEU A 123 2.40 -14.96 -5.41
CA LEU A 123 2.86 -13.78 -4.68
C LEU A 123 4.38 -13.80 -4.49
N THR A 124 4.92 -14.94 -4.04
CA THR A 124 6.36 -15.12 -3.85
C THR A 124 7.13 -14.93 -5.16
N ALA A 125 6.61 -15.44 -6.27
CA ALA A 125 7.24 -15.28 -7.59
C ALA A 125 7.28 -13.81 -8.02
N LEU A 126 6.17 -13.08 -7.87
CA LEU A 126 6.08 -11.64 -8.19
C LEU A 126 7.02 -10.80 -7.32
N MET A 127 7.11 -11.10 -6.03
CA MET A 127 8.04 -10.42 -5.12
C MET A 127 9.50 -10.68 -5.52
N ARG A 128 9.85 -11.91 -5.91
CA ARG A 128 11.19 -12.23 -6.40
C ARG A 128 11.52 -11.55 -7.73
N GLU A 129 10.55 -11.47 -8.64
CA GLU A 129 10.71 -10.76 -9.90
C GLU A 129 10.96 -9.27 -9.65
N SER A 130 10.15 -8.62 -8.80
CA SER A 130 10.35 -7.23 -8.39
C SER A 130 11.71 -7.02 -7.76
N ALA A 131 12.16 -7.92 -6.88
CA ALA A 131 13.47 -7.82 -6.23
C ALA A 131 14.67 -8.00 -7.20
N ARG A 132 14.43 -8.58 -8.37
CA ARG A 132 15.45 -8.74 -9.43
C ARG A 132 15.44 -7.61 -10.45
N ASP A 133 14.43 -6.77 -10.44
CA ASP A 133 14.35 -5.61 -11.34
C ASP A 133 15.49 -4.64 -11.04
N GLU A 134 16.34 -4.39 -12.04
CA GLU A 134 17.54 -3.55 -11.88
C GLU A 134 17.21 -2.11 -11.46
N LYS A 135 16.06 -1.57 -11.91
CA LYS A 135 15.60 -0.22 -11.53
C LYS A 135 15.16 -0.18 -10.08
N VAL A 136 14.46 -1.22 -9.61
CA VAL A 136 14.04 -1.37 -8.22
C VAL A 136 15.26 -1.49 -7.32
N GLN A 137 16.24 -2.31 -7.70
CA GLN A 137 17.49 -2.47 -6.96
C GLN A 137 18.31 -1.18 -6.92
N ALA A 138 18.43 -0.49 -8.06
CA ALA A 138 19.17 0.79 -8.13
C ALA A 138 18.53 1.86 -7.24
N LEU A 139 17.20 1.97 -7.24
CA LEU A 139 16.46 2.92 -6.39
C LEU A 139 16.62 2.58 -4.91
N ALA A 140 16.47 1.30 -4.55
CA ALA A 140 16.63 0.84 -3.17
C ALA A 140 18.06 1.12 -2.67
N LYS A 141 19.08 0.83 -3.47
CA LYS A 141 20.47 1.13 -3.16
C LYS A 141 20.71 2.62 -2.97
N GLN A 142 20.21 3.45 -3.88
CA GLN A 142 20.32 4.92 -3.78
C GLN A 142 19.72 5.45 -2.47
N ARG A 143 18.53 4.99 -2.11
CA ARG A 143 17.84 5.43 -0.88
C ARG A 143 18.58 4.99 0.38
N MET A 144 19.04 3.74 0.40
CA MET A 144 19.84 3.25 1.53
C MET A 144 21.15 4.01 1.67
N GLN A 145 21.77 4.39 0.55
CA GLN A 145 22.97 5.22 0.60
C GLN A 145 22.67 6.61 1.18
N GLN A 146 21.55 7.23 0.83
CA GLN A 146 21.11 8.51 1.42
C GLN A 146 20.86 8.39 2.92
N VAL A 147 20.23 7.30 3.38
CA VAL A 147 20.06 7.00 4.81
C VAL A 147 21.41 6.91 5.49
N GLU A 148 22.32 6.11 4.99
CA GLU A 148 23.65 5.90 5.56
C GLU A 148 24.48 7.20 5.63
N ASP A 149 24.45 8.01 4.58
CA ASP A 149 25.17 9.28 4.53
C ASP A 149 24.63 10.28 5.57
N GLU A 150 23.30 10.34 5.75
CA GLU A 150 22.68 11.20 6.77
C GLU A 150 22.98 10.71 8.17
N LEU A 151 22.89 9.40 8.46
CA LEU A 151 23.23 8.84 9.77
C LEU A 151 24.70 9.12 10.15
N ARG A 152 25.63 8.91 9.22
CA ARG A 152 27.06 9.26 9.44
C ARG A 152 27.30 10.74 9.68
N SER A 153 26.50 11.60 9.02
CA SER A 153 26.57 13.05 9.25
C SER A 153 26.12 13.42 10.64
N LEU A 154 25.05 12.81 11.13
CA LEU A 154 24.53 13.03 12.49
C LEU A 154 25.49 12.51 13.57
N GLU A 155 26.13 11.37 13.36
CA GLU A 155 27.18 10.86 14.27
C GLU A 155 28.35 11.83 14.43
N LYS A 156 28.81 12.41 13.30
CA LYS A 156 29.90 13.40 13.31
C LYS A 156 29.49 14.71 13.98
N ALA A 157 28.24 15.11 13.88
CA ALA A 157 27.73 16.36 14.48
C ALA A 157 27.47 16.23 15.99
N GLY A 158 27.27 15.00 16.47
CA GLY A 158 27.06 14.71 17.90
C GLY A 158 28.34 14.32 18.67
N ALA A 159 29.44 14.14 17.95
CA ALA A 159 30.76 13.89 18.53
C ALA A 159 31.51 15.18 18.75
#